data_03f454c0cf562c5e1e65b930cb93eca3
#
_entry.id   03f454c0cf562c5e1e65b930cb93eca3
#
_cell.length_a   1.000
_cell.length_b   1.000
_cell.length_c   1.000
_cell.angle_alpha   90.00
_cell.angle_beta   90.00
_cell.angle_gamma   90.00
#
_symmetry.space_group_name_H-M   'P 1'
#
loop_
_entity.id
_entity.type
_entity.pdbx_description
1 polymer ?
#
loop_
_entity_poly.entity_id
_entity_poly.type
_entity_poly.pdbx_seq_one_letter_code
_entity_poly.pdbx_strand_id
1 'polypeptide(L)'
;MQDFTGRVAAITGAGSGIGRALALRLAGEGAHLALCDIDDEGLAATVALSEDARGGPGVKVTSARVDVADRAAVHTWADRVVADHGKVNLVVNNAGVGLVASIEHMSYEDFEWLMGINFWGVVHGTKAFLPHLQAADEGHIVNVSSVFGLVSVPAQSAYNAAKFAVRGFTDALRIELEAAGSTVSCTTVHPGGIRTNIARRARVDPVTAASFGNVEADPARFDRMARTTPDTAARQILAAVRANSRRVLVGPDAKAIDVLSRLPAGVYQRLLVTAVRRRRTRSQAPSGPASG
;
A
#
# COMPACT_ATOMS: atom_id res chain seq x y z
N MET A 1 -6.82 7.90 -17.87
CA MET A 1 -5.42 8.39 -18.04
C MET A 1 -4.65 7.34 -18.85
N GLN A 2 -4.36 7.63 -20.12
CA GLN A 2 -3.68 6.67 -21.01
C GLN A 2 -2.18 6.96 -21.13
N ASP A 3 -1.80 8.22 -21.01
CA ASP A 3 -0.43 8.72 -21.10
C ASP A 3 -0.09 9.50 -19.82
N PHE A 4 1.13 9.31 -19.32
CA PHE A 4 1.63 10.02 -18.14
C PHE A 4 2.55 11.20 -18.49
N THR A 5 2.91 11.38 -19.75
CA THR A 5 3.75 12.48 -20.21
C THR A 5 3.16 13.84 -19.82
N GLY A 6 3.91 14.66 -19.08
CA GLY A 6 3.47 15.97 -18.58
C GLY A 6 2.36 15.93 -17.52
N ARG A 7 1.95 14.74 -17.05
CA ARG A 7 1.05 14.58 -15.90
C ARG A 7 1.83 14.76 -14.60
N VAL A 8 1.16 15.17 -13.55
CA VAL A 8 1.75 15.34 -12.23
C VAL A 8 1.24 14.22 -11.32
N ALA A 9 2.16 13.44 -10.76
CA ALA A 9 1.88 12.33 -9.87
C ALA A 9 2.36 12.63 -8.44
N ALA A 10 1.44 12.66 -7.47
CA ALA A 10 1.70 12.76 -6.05
C ALA A 10 1.71 11.36 -5.42
N ILE A 11 2.80 10.96 -4.75
CA ILE A 11 2.99 9.59 -4.22
C ILE A 11 3.41 9.65 -2.77
N THR A 12 2.62 9.02 -1.88
CA THR A 12 2.97 8.84 -0.47
C THR A 12 3.73 7.53 -0.24
N GLY A 13 4.61 7.50 0.75
CA GLY A 13 5.46 6.32 1.01
C GLY A 13 6.44 6.08 -0.14
N ALA A 14 6.96 7.15 -0.74
CA ALA A 14 7.82 7.11 -1.92
C ALA A 14 9.28 6.71 -1.61
N GLY A 15 9.68 6.69 -0.34
CA GLY A 15 11.05 6.39 0.07
C GLY A 15 11.50 4.96 -0.21
N SER A 16 10.58 4.01 -0.46
CA SER A 16 10.95 2.61 -0.72
C SER A 16 9.84 1.82 -1.46
N GLY A 17 10.10 0.55 -1.74
CA GLY A 17 9.11 -0.44 -2.17
C GLY A 17 8.30 -0.04 -3.40
N ILE A 18 6.97 -0.19 -3.30
CA ILE A 18 6.04 0.08 -4.41
C ILE A 18 6.04 1.58 -4.75
N GLY A 19 6.08 2.47 -3.74
CA GLY A 19 6.09 3.92 -3.96
C GLY A 19 7.29 4.37 -4.78
N ARG A 20 8.49 3.92 -4.43
CA ARG A 20 9.71 4.17 -5.21
C ARG A 20 9.60 3.62 -6.63
N ALA A 21 9.16 2.37 -6.78
CA ALA A 21 9.04 1.76 -8.10
C ALA A 21 8.03 2.49 -9.01
N LEU A 22 6.93 3.01 -8.43
CA LEU A 22 5.99 3.87 -9.15
C LEU A 22 6.63 5.19 -9.58
N ALA A 23 7.39 5.85 -8.67
CA ALA A 23 8.08 7.09 -8.98
C ALA A 23 9.05 6.92 -10.17
N LEU A 24 9.89 5.89 -10.13
CA LEU A 24 10.87 5.62 -11.20
C LEU A 24 10.18 5.35 -12.55
N ARG A 25 9.11 4.55 -12.57
CA ARG A 25 8.39 4.28 -13.82
C ARG A 25 7.72 5.52 -14.38
N LEU A 26 7.04 6.29 -13.52
CA LEU A 26 6.37 7.52 -13.93
C LEU A 26 7.36 8.57 -14.44
N ALA A 27 8.53 8.72 -13.78
CA ALA A 27 9.60 9.57 -14.27
C ALA A 27 10.09 9.13 -15.67
N GLY A 28 10.30 7.82 -15.87
CA GLY A 28 10.70 7.24 -17.16
C GLY A 28 9.65 7.42 -18.26
N GLU A 29 8.39 7.58 -17.88
CA GLU A 29 7.27 7.87 -18.81
C GLU A 29 6.97 9.38 -18.94
N GLY A 30 7.85 10.26 -18.43
CA GLY A 30 7.75 11.72 -18.62
C GLY A 30 6.77 12.42 -17.67
N ALA A 31 6.34 11.78 -16.59
CA ALA A 31 5.51 12.43 -15.56
C ALA A 31 6.34 13.29 -14.63
N HIS A 32 5.80 14.43 -14.21
CA HIS A 32 6.31 15.19 -13.06
C HIS A 32 5.94 14.49 -11.75
N LEU A 33 6.80 14.58 -10.76
CA LEU A 33 6.65 13.86 -9.49
C LEU A 33 6.60 14.80 -8.29
N ALA A 34 5.65 14.58 -7.40
CA ALA A 34 5.63 15.11 -6.05
C ALA A 34 5.67 13.92 -5.08
N LEU A 35 6.79 13.74 -4.40
CA LEU A 35 7.06 12.57 -3.57
C LEU A 35 7.01 12.94 -2.09
N CYS A 36 6.43 12.08 -1.25
CA CYS A 36 6.55 12.24 0.20
C CYS A 36 6.80 10.93 0.94
N ASP A 37 7.52 11.04 2.04
CA ASP A 37 7.78 9.97 3.00
C ASP A 37 8.15 10.59 4.36
N ILE A 38 8.18 9.79 5.41
CA ILE A 38 8.79 10.14 6.71
C ILE A 38 10.28 9.76 6.77
N ASP A 39 10.74 8.91 5.86
CA ASP A 39 12.12 8.43 5.72
C ASP A 39 12.87 9.35 4.76
N ASP A 40 13.55 10.35 5.29
CA ASP A 40 14.25 11.38 4.51
C ASP A 40 15.35 10.79 3.64
N GLU A 41 16.09 9.78 4.14
CA GLU A 41 17.17 9.12 3.39
C GLU A 41 16.60 8.32 2.22
N GLY A 42 15.57 7.51 2.49
CA GLY A 42 14.88 6.75 1.47
C GLY A 42 14.24 7.63 0.40
N LEU A 43 13.68 8.77 0.81
CA LEU A 43 13.07 9.74 -0.09
C LEU A 43 14.12 10.43 -0.98
N ALA A 44 15.23 10.89 -0.42
CA ALA A 44 16.33 11.49 -1.16
C ALA A 44 16.90 10.52 -2.21
N ALA A 45 17.10 9.25 -1.84
CA ALA A 45 17.53 8.21 -2.78
C ALA A 45 16.52 8.02 -3.93
N THR A 46 15.21 8.08 -3.63
CA THR A 46 14.18 7.96 -4.68
C THR A 46 14.17 9.17 -5.61
N VAL A 47 14.37 10.37 -5.09
CA VAL A 47 14.49 11.59 -5.90
C VAL A 47 15.65 11.45 -6.88
N ALA A 48 16.85 11.13 -6.41
CA ALA A 48 18.04 10.96 -7.27
C ALA A 48 17.80 9.90 -8.36
N LEU A 49 17.29 8.72 -8.00
CA LEU A 49 16.98 7.66 -8.97
C LEU A 49 15.90 8.07 -9.99
N SER A 50 14.92 8.89 -9.57
CA SER A 50 13.87 9.38 -10.46
C SER A 50 14.42 10.43 -11.45
N GLU A 51 15.39 11.22 -11.02
CA GLU A 51 16.10 12.16 -11.89
C GLU A 51 16.95 11.46 -12.94
N ASP A 52 17.58 10.34 -12.59
CA ASP A 52 18.34 9.51 -13.54
C ASP A 52 17.42 8.76 -14.51
N ALA A 53 16.23 8.36 -14.06
CA ALA A 53 15.26 7.60 -14.87
C ALA A 53 14.40 8.46 -15.80
N ARG A 54 14.56 9.80 -15.82
CA ARG A 54 13.71 10.72 -16.59
C ARG A 54 13.64 10.38 -18.08
N GLY A 55 12.42 10.26 -18.60
CA GLY A 55 12.14 9.99 -20.01
C GLY A 55 12.33 11.19 -20.94
N GLY A 56 12.82 12.34 -20.42
CA GLY A 56 13.08 13.53 -21.23
C GLY A 56 13.48 14.74 -20.39
N PRO A 57 14.01 15.79 -21.05
CA PRO A 57 14.30 17.05 -20.38
C PRO A 57 12.99 17.70 -19.91
N GLY A 58 12.99 18.24 -18.70
CA GLY A 58 11.84 19.00 -18.17
C GLY A 58 10.96 18.25 -17.18
N VAL A 59 11.19 16.96 -16.88
CA VAL A 59 10.52 16.28 -15.77
C VAL A 59 10.94 16.94 -14.46
N LYS A 60 9.96 17.49 -13.73
CA LYS A 60 10.16 18.12 -12.42
C LYS A 60 9.88 17.10 -11.32
N VAL A 61 10.80 16.98 -10.36
CA VAL A 61 10.66 16.15 -9.17
C VAL A 61 10.72 17.05 -7.95
N THR A 62 9.69 16.99 -7.09
CA THR A 62 9.69 17.66 -5.79
C THR A 62 9.52 16.62 -4.69
N SER A 63 10.00 16.92 -3.49
CA SER A 63 9.85 16.03 -2.34
C SER A 63 9.56 16.80 -1.07
N ALA A 64 8.87 16.14 -0.11
CA ALA A 64 8.58 16.68 1.20
C ALA A 64 8.55 15.57 2.25
N ARG A 65 9.06 15.84 3.44
CA ARG A 65 8.83 14.99 4.61
C ARG A 65 7.41 15.22 5.11
N VAL A 66 6.56 14.17 5.04
CA VAL A 66 5.15 14.25 5.46
C VAL A 66 4.78 12.96 6.19
N ASP A 67 4.27 13.10 7.41
CA ASP A 67 3.54 12.02 8.08
C ASP A 67 2.10 12.01 7.58
N VAL A 68 1.69 10.93 6.93
CA VAL A 68 0.32 10.81 6.38
C VAL A 68 -0.75 10.70 7.46
N ALA A 69 -0.38 10.37 8.71
CA ALA A 69 -1.29 10.39 9.85
C ALA A 69 -1.63 11.82 10.29
N ASP A 70 -0.79 12.80 9.97
CA ASP A 70 -1.06 14.22 10.23
C ASP A 70 -1.89 14.82 9.08
N ARG A 71 -3.17 15.03 9.36
CA ARG A 71 -4.11 15.62 8.40
C ARG A 71 -3.66 17.00 7.90
N ALA A 72 -3.17 17.86 8.79
CA ALA A 72 -2.80 19.22 8.43
C ALA A 72 -1.55 19.22 7.53
N ALA A 73 -0.57 18.38 7.84
CA ALA A 73 0.63 18.20 7.01
C ALA A 73 0.29 17.70 5.60
N VAL A 74 -0.66 16.76 5.47
CA VAL A 74 -1.10 16.24 4.15
C VAL A 74 -1.81 17.32 3.33
N HIS A 75 -2.69 18.12 3.93
CA HIS A 75 -3.35 19.23 3.22
C HIS A 75 -2.34 20.29 2.77
N THR A 76 -1.44 20.72 3.67
CA THR A 76 -0.35 21.66 3.34
C THR A 76 0.52 21.12 2.18
N TRP A 77 0.81 19.82 2.19
CA TRP A 77 1.56 19.21 1.09
C TRP A 77 0.79 19.22 -0.23
N ALA A 78 -0.52 18.94 -0.21
CA ALA A 78 -1.34 18.99 -1.42
C ALA A 78 -1.37 20.38 -2.05
N ASP A 79 -1.55 21.44 -1.24
CA ASP A 79 -1.52 22.83 -1.71
C ASP A 79 -0.14 23.18 -2.30
N ARG A 80 0.94 22.74 -1.66
CA ARG A 80 2.30 22.94 -2.15
C ARG A 80 2.56 22.22 -3.48
N VAL A 81 2.06 21.00 -3.65
CA VAL A 81 2.16 20.27 -4.93
C VAL A 81 1.53 21.08 -6.07
N VAL A 82 0.36 21.65 -5.85
CA VAL A 82 -0.31 22.48 -6.87
C VAL A 82 0.45 23.79 -7.10
N ALA A 83 0.97 24.43 -6.05
CA ALA A 83 1.81 25.63 -6.19
C ALA A 83 3.09 25.36 -6.99
N ASP A 84 3.74 24.21 -6.75
CA ASP A 84 4.98 23.82 -7.39
C ASP A 84 4.80 23.35 -8.84
N HIS A 85 3.72 22.62 -9.15
CA HIS A 85 3.51 21.93 -10.42
C HIS A 85 2.34 22.51 -11.27
N GLY A 86 1.54 23.42 -10.71
CA GLY A 86 0.38 24.02 -11.37
C GLY A 86 -0.87 23.14 -11.40
N LYS A 87 -0.74 21.83 -11.20
CA LYS A 87 -1.83 20.83 -11.18
C LYS A 87 -1.40 19.54 -10.50
N VAL A 88 -2.35 18.62 -10.33
CA VAL A 88 -2.10 17.21 -10.03
C VAL A 88 -3.08 16.35 -10.83
N ASN A 89 -2.62 15.23 -11.38
CA ASN A 89 -3.43 14.32 -12.20
C ASN A 89 -3.53 12.91 -11.60
N LEU A 90 -2.50 12.46 -10.89
CA LEU A 90 -2.46 11.15 -10.26
C LEU A 90 -2.08 11.28 -8.79
N VAL A 91 -2.86 10.68 -7.91
CA VAL A 91 -2.54 10.57 -6.49
C VAL A 91 -2.43 9.10 -6.12
N VAL A 92 -1.32 8.72 -5.50
CA VAL A 92 -1.08 7.36 -5.03
C VAL A 92 -0.94 7.37 -3.50
N ASN A 93 -1.99 7.00 -2.80
CA ASN A 93 -2.00 6.77 -1.37
C ASN A 93 -1.41 5.39 -1.08
N ASN A 94 -0.07 5.33 -0.98
CA ASN A 94 0.68 4.09 -0.87
C ASN A 94 1.35 3.91 0.50
N ALA A 95 1.60 4.98 1.25
CA ALA A 95 2.20 4.90 2.58
C ALA A 95 1.49 3.88 3.47
N GLY A 96 2.25 3.07 4.18
CA GLY A 96 1.69 2.05 5.06
C GLY A 96 2.74 1.30 5.86
N VAL A 97 2.32 0.77 6.99
CA VAL A 97 3.14 0.05 7.97
C VAL A 97 2.54 -1.32 8.29
N GLY A 98 3.35 -2.21 8.85
CA GLY A 98 2.94 -3.52 9.34
C GLY A 98 2.84 -3.54 10.88
N LEU A 99 1.94 -4.38 11.39
CA LEU A 99 1.82 -4.70 12.81
C LEU A 99 1.48 -6.18 12.95
N VAL A 100 2.25 -6.89 13.75
CA VAL A 100 2.01 -8.29 14.11
C VAL A 100 1.71 -8.34 15.60
N ALA A 101 0.43 -8.42 15.95
CA ALA A 101 -0.04 -8.57 17.31
C ALA A 101 -1.38 -9.30 17.33
N SER A 102 -1.59 -10.21 18.30
CA SER A 102 -2.90 -10.79 18.57
C SER A 102 -3.83 -9.73 19.16
N ILE A 103 -5.14 -9.91 19.04
CA ILE A 103 -6.10 -8.96 19.64
C ILE A 103 -5.88 -8.84 21.16
N GLU A 104 -5.51 -9.93 21.81
CA GLU A 104 -5.27 -9.99 23.25
C GLU A 104 -4.06 -9.17 23.71
N HIS A 105 -2.99 -9.12 22.88
CA HIS A 105 -1.72 -8.48 23.25
C HIS A 105 -1.48 -7.14 22.55
N MET A 106 -2.32 -6.78 21.60
CA MET A 106 -2.21 -5.51 20.88
C MET A 106 -2.69 -4.35 21.76
N SER A 107 -1.84 -3.32 21.93
CA SER A 107 -2.24 -2.09 22.61
C SER A 107 -3.20 -1.25 21.73
N TYR A 108 -3.99 -0.39 22.38
CA TYR A 108 -4.80 0.60 21.65
C TYR A 108 -3.93 1.57 20.86
N GLU A 109 -2.78 1.97 21.40
CA GLU A 109 -1.82 2.87 20.79
C GLU A 109 -1.26 2.29 19.48
N ASP A 110 -0.95 0.98 19.44
CA ASP A 110 -0.49 0.31 18.22
C ASP A 110 -1.61 0.19 17.18
N PHE A 111 -2.84 -0.09 17.65
CA PHE A 111 -4.01 -0.11 16.76
C PHE A 111 -4.25 1.27 16.13
N GLU A 112 -4.28 2.32 16.95
CA GLU A 112 -4.51 3.70 16.52
C GLU A 112 -3.38 4.20 15.60
N TRP A 113 -2.12 3.90 15.95
CA TRP A 113 -0.97 4.21 15.11
C TRP A 113 -1.10 3.59 13.72
N LEU A 114 -1.43 2.30 13.64
CA LEU A 114 -1.60 1.62 12.34
C LEU A 114 -2.78 2.19 11.56
N MET A 115 -3.92 2.41 12.21
CA MET A 115 -5.11 2.99 11.58
C MET A 115 -4.83 4.42 11.10
N GLY A 116 -4.10 5.22 11.87
CA GLY A 116 -3.68 6.56 11.51
C GLY A 116 -2.94 6.59 10.17
N ILE A 117 -2.00 5.69 9.98
CA ILE A 117 -1.19 5.62 8.76
C ILE A 117 -1.94 4.91 7.63
N ASN A 118 -2.39 3.67 7.87
CA ASN A 118 -2.87 2.77 6.82
C ASN A 118 -4.28 3.07 6.32
N PHE A 119 -5.11 3.76 7.11
CA PHE A 119 -6.46 4.14 6.73
C PHE A 119 -6.66 5.65 6.70
N TRP A 120 -6.40 6.36 7.80
CA TRP A 120 -6.58 7.81 7.83
C TRP A 120 -5.65 8.53 6.86
N GLY A 121 -4.42 8.06 6.68
CA GLY A 121 -3.51 8.59 5.66
C GLY A 121 -4.10 8.53 4.24
N VAL A 122 -4.80 7.43 3.92
CA VAL A 122 -5.52 7.30 2.63
C VAL A 122 -6.69 8.29 2.55
N VAL A 123 -7.46 8.45 3.63
CA VAL A 123 -8.57 9.42 3.71
C VAL A 123 -8.05 10.84 3.56
N HIS A 124 -6.98 11.20 4.29
CA HIS A 124 -6.37 12.52 4.23
C HIS A 124 -5.88 12.85 2.82
N GLY A 125 -5.09 11.96 2.20
CA GLY A 125 -4.58 12.14 0.85
C GLY A 125 -5.71 12.26 -0.17
N THR A 126 -6.72 11.38 -0.09
CA THR A 126 -7.89 11.45 -0.97
C THR A 126 -8.61 12.80 -0.85
N LYS A 127 -8.93 13.23 0.38
CA LYS A 127 -9.68 14.47 0.62
C LYS A 127 -8.88 15.73 0.27
N ALA A 128 -7.57 15.74 0.56
CA ALA A 128 -6.71 16.87 0.27
C ALA A 128 -6.54 17.09 -1.24
N PHE A 129 -6.38 16.01 -2.00
CA PHE A 129 -6.12 16.11 -3.44
C PHE A 129 -7.37 16.09 -4.33
N LEU A 130 -8.51 15.60 -3.86
CA LEU A 130 -9.73 15.47 -4.69
C LEU A 130 -10.17 16.79 -5.34
N PRO A 131 -10.21 17.94 -4.65
CA PRO A 131 -10.57 19.22 -5.28
C PRO A 131 -9.58 19.62 -6.39
N HIS A 132 -8.30 19.38 -6.20
CA HIS A 132 -7.27 19.69 -7.18
C HIS A 132 -7.31 18.78 -8.40
N LEU A 133 -7.63 17.48 -8.19
CA LEU A 133 -7.86 16.53 -9.28
C LEU A 133 -9.11 16.91 -10.11
N GLN A 134 -10.17 17.39 -9.45
CA GLN A 134 -11.39 17.85 -10.11
C GLN A 134 -11.17 19.14 -10.92
N ALA A 135 -10.23 19.98 -10.47
CA ALA A 135 -9.84 21.20 -11.17
C ALA A 135 -8.91 20.93 -12.38
N ALA A 136 -8.33 19.73 -12.47
CA ALA A 136 -7.50 19.32 -13.60
C ALA A 136 -8.37 18.76 -14.75
N ASP A 137 -7.77 18.65 -15.93
CA ASP A 137 -8.38 18.08 -17.14
C ASP A 137 -8.75 16.58 -16.96
N GLU A 138 -7.96 15.84 -16.19
CA GLU A 138 -8.12 14.42 -15.90
C GLU A 138 -7.50 14.10 -14.55
N GLY A 139 -8.18 13.30 -13.73
CA GLY A 139 -7.72 12.91 -12.40
C GLY A 139 -7.86 11.41 -12.11
N HIS A 140 -6.90 10.84 -11.37
CA HIS A 140 -6.99 9.46 -10.89
C HIS A 140 -6.43 9.29 -9.48
N ILE A 141 -7.13 8.56 -8.62
CA ILE A 141 -6.70 8.21 -7.27
C ILE A 141 -6.41 6.72 -7.20
N VAL A 142 -5.24 6.37 -6.71
CA VAL A 142 -4.84 4.99 -6.41
C VAL A 142 -4.74 4.81 -4.91
N ASN A 143 -5.59 3.98 -4.32
CA ASN A 143 -5.56 3.65 -2.90
C ASN A 143 -5.04 2.23 -2.69
N VAL A 144 -3.89 2.11 -2.00
CA VAL A 144 -3.23 0.83 -1.79
C VAL A 144 -3.81 0.12 -0.56
N SER A 145 -4.66 -0.87 -0.81
CA SER A 145 -5.16 -1.84 0.15
C SER A 145 -4.17 -3.02 0.30
N SER A 146 -4.64 -4.24 0.31
CA SER A 146 -3.89 -5.50 0.39
C SER A 146 -4.81 -6.67 0.03
N VAL A 147 -4.26 -7.86 -0.20
CA VAL A 147 -5.03 -9.11 -0.12
C VAL A 147 -5.67 -9.30 1.25
N PHE A 148 -5.11 -8.68 2.30
CA PHE A 148 -5.70 -8.64 3.64
C PHE A 148 -6.83 -7.61 3.79
N GLY A 149 -7.24 -6.95 2.71
CA GLY A 149 -8.52 -6.28 2.52
C GLY A 149 -9.56 -7.16 1.80
N LEU A 150 -9.23 -8.43 1.50
CA LEU A 150 -10.12 -9.44 0.91
C LEU A 150 -10.38 -10.62 1.85
N VAL A 151 -9.37 -11.04 2.59
CA VAL A 151 -9.43 -12.09 3.61
C VAL A 151 -8.72 -11.60 4.87
N SER A 152 -9.14 -12.11 6.04
CA SER A 152 -8.50 -11.80 7.32
C SER A 152 -7.59 -12.93 7.76
N VAL A 153 -6.43 -12.58 8.29
CA VAL A 153 -5.46 -13.52 8.86
C VAL A 153 -5.24 -13.23 10.35
N PRO A 154 -4.97 -14.26 11.17
CA PRO A 154 -4.72 -14.07 12.60
C PRO A 154 -3.43 -13.29 12.85
N ALA A 155 -3.33 -12.65 14.00
CA ALA A 155 -2.22 -11.79 14.44
C ALA A 155 -2.01 -10.52 13.58
N GLN A 156 -2.99 -10.16 12.74
CA GLN A 156 -2.97 -8.96 11.89
C GLN A 156 -4.31 -8.21 11.91
N SER A 157 -5.03 -8.24 13.02
CA SER A 157 -6.40 -7.69 13.09
C SER A 157 -6.48 -6.21 12.75
N ALA A 158 -5.57 -5.37 13.26
CA ALA A 158 -5.52 -3.94 12.93
C ALA A 158 -5.21 -3.72 11.44
N TYR A 159 -4.24 -4.47 10.89
CA TYR A 159 -3.89 -4.38 9.47
C TYR A 159 -5.05 -4.84 8.57
N ASN A 160 -5.69 -5.96 8.89
CA ASN A 160 -6.89 -6.42 8.18
C ASN A 160 -7.97 -5.33 8.21
N ALA A 161 -8.30 -4.80 9.40
CA ALA A 161 -9.32 -3.75 9.57
C ALA A 161 -9.02 -2.52 8.70
N ALA A 162 -7.78 -2.00 8.74
CA ALA A 162 -7.37 -0.85 7.93
C ALA A 162 -7.51 -1.13 6.42
N LYS A 163 -7.07 -2.31 5.95
CA LYS A 163 -7.08 -2.62 4.52
C LYS A 163 -8.48 -2.96 3.98
N PHE A 164 -9.37 -3.53 4.80
CA PHE A 164 -10.80 -3.61 4.49
C PHE A 164 -11.45 -2.23 4.43
N ALA A 165 -11.13 -1.34 5.39
CA ALA A 165 -11.64 0.03 5.41
C ALA A 165 -11.20 0.82 4.15
N VAL A 166 -9.93 0.72 3.73
CA VAL A 166 -9.44 1.33 2.48
C VAL A 166 -10.23 0.84 1.27
N ARG A 167 -10.50 -0.47 1.18
CA ARG A 167 -11.32 -1.03 0.09
C ARG A 167 -12.72 -0.42 0.10
N GLY A 168 -13.44 -0.51 1.23
CA GLY A 168 -14.81 0.00 1.33
C GLY A 168 -14.90 1.49 1.02
N PHE A 169 -13.95 2.29 1.55
CA PHE A 169 -13.84 3.72 1.27
C PHE A 169 -13.62 4.01 -0.21
N THR A 170 -12.73 3.28 -0.87
CA THR A 170 -12.40 3.50 -2.29
C THR A 170 -13.54 3.02 -3.20
N ASP A 171 -14.20 1.90 -2.88
CA ASP A 171 -15.34 1.39 -3.63
C ASP A 171 -16.52 2.40 -3.59
N ALA A 172 -16.80 3.02 -2.42
CA ALA A 172 -17.79 4.07 -2.27
C ALA A 172 -17.42 5.32 -3.08
N LEU A 173 -16.17 5.82 -2.93
CA LEU A 173 -15.66 6.97 -3.69
C LEU A 173 -15.80 6.75 -5.20
N ARG A 174 -15.52 5.54 -5.69
CA ARG A 174 -15.69 5.23 -7.12
C ARG A 174 -17.12 5.40 -7.60
N ILE A 175 -18.08 4.92 -6.81
CA ILE A 175 -19.51 5.03 -7.14
C ILE A 175 -19.95 6.50 -7.13
N GLU A 176 -19.53 7.26 -6.11
CA GLU A 176 -19.86 8.70 -5.98
C GLU A 176 -19.32 9.51 -7.17
N LEU A 177 -18.05 9.29 -7.56
CA LEU A 177 -17.43 9.99 -8.68
C LEU A 177 -18.12 9.66 -10.02
N GLU A 178 -18.46 8.41 -10.25
CA GLU A 178 -19.18 8.00 -11.47
C GLU A 178 -20.60 8.53 -11.49
N ALA A 179 -21.32 8.48 -10.37
CA ALA A 179 -22.70 9.03 -10.28
C ALA A 179 -22.73 10.54 -10.49
N ALA A 180 -21.67 11.26 -10.09
CA ALA A 180 -21.53 12.68 -10.32
C ALA A 180 -21.02 13.05 -11.74
N GLY A 181 -20.72 12.06 -12.60
CA GLY A 181 -20.13 12.31 -13.92
C GLY A 181 -18.73 12.95 -13.84
N SER A 182 -17.98 12.69 -12.78
CA SER A 182 -16.66 13.29 -12.55
C SER A 182 -15.62 12.84 -13.57
N THR A 183 -14.71 13.75 -13.95
CA THR A 183 -13.50 13.43 -14.73
C THR A 183 -12.46 12.71 -13.88
N VAL A 184 -12.63 12.66 -12.57
CA VAL A 184 -11.76 11.93 -11.63
C VAL A 184 -12.27 10.51 -11.47
N SER A 185 -11.32 9.58 -11.43
CA SER A 185 -11.59 8.16 -11.21
C SER A 185 -10.73 7.61 -10.08
N CYS A 186 -10.97 6.37 -9.62
CA CYS A 186 -10.10 5.76 -8.63
C CYS A 186 -9.98 4.24 -8.81
N THR A 187 -8.86 3.71 -8.31
CA THR A 187 -8.53 2.28 -8.32
C THR A 187 -8.14 1.80 -6.93
N THR A 188 -8.76 0.72 -6.45
CA THR A 188 -8.30 -0.01 -5.26
C THR A 188 -7.24 -1.02 -5.67
N VAL A 189 -6.07 -0.97 -5.03
CA VAL A 189 -4.97 -1.92 -5.28
C VAL A 189 -4.93 -2.96 -4.17
N HIS A 190 -4.88 -4.23 -4.54
CA HIS A 190 -4.72 -5.36 -3.61
C HIS A 190 -3.41 -6.11 -3.90
N PRO A 191 -2.27 -5.67 -3.33
CA PRO A 191 -1.03 -6.41 -3.44
C PRO A 191 -1.08 -7.71 -2.65
N GLY A 192 -0.51 -8.78 -3.23
CA GLY A 192 -0.12 -9.98 -2.51
C GLY A 192 1.24 -9.81 -1.82
N GLY A 193 2.06 -10.85 -1.79
CA GLY A 193 3.42 -10.79 -1.29
C GLY A 193 4.35 -10.04 -2.24
N ILE A 194 4.64 -8.78 -1.92
CA ILE A 194 5.59 -7.94 -2.66
C ILE A 194 6.89 -7.81 -1.85
N ARG A 195 8.05 -7.96 -2.49
CA ARG A 195 9.37 -7.80 -1.86
C ARG A 195 9.64 -6.36 -1.47
N THR A 196 9.14 -5.96 -0.30
CA THR A 196 9.30 -4.61 0.26
C THR A 196 9.80 -4.69 1.69
N ASN A 197 10.16 -3.54 2.27
CA ASN A 197 10.61 -3.48 3.66
C ASN A 197 9.45 -3.50 4.69
N ILE A 198 8.20 -3.67 4.28
CA ILE A 198 7.04 -3.57 5.17
C ILE A 198 7.11 -4.59 6.33
N ALA A 199 7.51 -5.83 6.03
CA ALA A 199 7.67 -6.86 7.07
C ALA A 199 8.87 -6.58 7.99
N ARG A 200 9.97 -6.05 7.44
CA ARG A 200 11.19 -5.73 8.22
C ARG A 200 11.01 -4.54 9.14
N ARG A 201 10.12 -3.60 8.78
CA ARG A 201 9.80 -2.39 9.54
C ARG A 201 8.51 -2.54 10.36
N ALA A 202 7.88 -3.72 10.36
CA ALA A 202 6.68 -3.99 11.13
C ALA A 202 6.97 -3.92 12.63
N ARG A 203 6.02 -3.37 13.39
CA ARG A 203 5.99 -3.58 14.83
C ARG A 203 5.55 -5.02 15.10
N VAL A 204 6.23 -5.69 16.00
CA VAL A 204 5.97 -7.11 16.30
C VAL A 204 5.84 -7.29 17.81
N ASP A 205 4.67 -7.74 18.26
CA ASP A 205 4.48 -8.17 19.65
C ASP A 205 5.21 -9.50 19.90
N PRO A 206 6.16 -9.56 20.85
CA PRO A 206 6.98 -10.75 21.07
C PRO A 206 6.18 -12.00 21.47
N VAL A 207 5.11 -11.83 22.26
CA VAL A 207 4.27 -12.96 22.72
C VAL A 207 3.50 -13.55 21.54
N THR A 208 2.97 -12.67 20.68
CA THR A 208 2.28 -13.10 19.45
C THR A 208 3.23 -13.79 18.49
N ALA A 209 4.43 -13.25 18.30
CA ALA A 209 5.44 -13.86 17.42
C ALA A 209 5.82 -15.28 17.88
N ALA A 210 6.03 -15.46 19.17
CA ALA A 210 6.32 -16.78 19.76
C ALA A 210 5.15 -17.77 19.59
N SER A 211 3.90 -17.28 19.72
CA SER A 211 2.70 -18.12 19.71
C SER A 211 2.21 -18.52 18.33
N PHE A 212 2.31 -17.64 17.34
CA PHE A 212 1.73 -17.83 16.00
C PHE A 212 2.76 -18.21 14.94
N GLY A 213 4.06 -18.05 15.20
CA GLY A 213 5.13 -18.30 14.22
C GLY A 213 4.83 -17.58 12.89
N ASN A 214 4.39 -16.32 12.97
CA ASN A 214 3.86 -15.58 11.83
C ASN A 214 4.95 -15.33 10.78
N VAL A 215 4.59 -15.44 9.51
CA VAL A 215 5.49 -15.21 8.38
C VAL A 215 5.99 -13.77 8.34
N GLU A 216 5.14 -12.82 8.71
CA GLU A 216 5.51 -11.41 8.77
C GLU A 216 6.41 -11.07 9.96
N ALA A 217 6.40 -11.90 11.01
CA ALA A 217 7.36 -11.80 12.13
C ALA A 217 8.75 -12.36 11.76
N ASP A 218 8.87 -13.10 10.63
CA ASP A 218 10.12 -13.58 10.06
C ASP A 218 10.34 -12.96 8.68
N PRO A 219 11.07 -11.82 8.59
CA PRO A 219 11.32 -11.13 7.33
C PRO A 219 11.95 -12.01 6.25
N ALA A 220 12.83 -12.93 6.62
CA ALA A 220 13.49 -13.83 5.67
C ALA A 220 12.50 -14.84 5.07
N ARG A 221 11.52 -15.28 5.84
CA ARG A 221 10.44 -16.13 5.36
C ARG A 221 9.47 -15.37 4.47
N PHE A 222 9.15 -14.13 4.85
CA PHE A 222 8.34 -13.24 4.03
C PHE A 222 9.00 -13.04 2.65
N ASP A 223 10.30 -12.70 2.61
CA ASP A 223 11.05 -12.50 1.36
C ASP A 223 11.04 -13.74 0.45
N ARG A 224 11.10 -14.95 1.03
CA ARG A 224 11.00 -16.21 0.26
C ARG A 224 9.60 -16.44 -0.33
N MET A 225 8.55 -15.97 0.36
CA MET A 225 7.15 -16.11 -0.09
C MET A 225 6.72 -14.98 -1.02
N ALA A 226 7.27 -13.77 -0.86
CA ALA A 226 7.01 -12.62 -1.70
C ALA A 226 7.66 -12.80 -3.08
N ARG A 227 6.87 -13.24 -4.06
CA ARG A 227 7.36 -13.56 -5.41
C ARG A 227 7.33 -12.38 -6.35
N THR A 228 6.55 -11.34 -6.04
CA THR A 228 6.38 -10.17 -6.90
C THR A 228 7.36 -9.08 -6.51
N THR A 229 8.07 -8.52 -7.49
CA THR A 229 8.97 -7.38 -7.25
C THR A 229 8.17 -6.07 -7.19
N PRO A 230 8.69 -5.02 -6.49
CA PRO A 230 8.07 -3.69 -6.51
C PRO A 230 7.89 -3.13 -7.92
N ASP A 231 8.83 -3.37 -8.81
CA ASP A 231 8.76 -2.95 -10.21
C ASP A 231 7.62 -3.62 -10.97
N THR A 232 7.43 -4.93 -10.80
CA THR A 232 6.29 -5.66 -11.37
C THR A 232 4.97 -5.15 -10.80
N ALA A 233 4.93 -4.83 -9.49
CA ALA A 233 3.75 -4.26 -8.87
C ALA A 233 3.41 -2.88 -9.46
N ALA A 234 4.40 -1.99 -9.59
CA ALA A 234 4.23 -0.66 -10.18
C ALA A 234 3.70 -0.76 -11.62
N ARG A 235 4.26 -1.65 -12.45
CA ARG A 235 3.79 -1.89 -13.82
C ARG A 235 2.31 -2.32 -13.86
N GLN A 236 1.90 -3.24 -12.97
CA GLN A 236 0.50 -3.70 -12.93
C GLN A 236 -0.45 -2.61 -12.44
N ILE A 237 -0.03 -1.79 -11.47
CA ILE A 237 -0.79 -0.66 -10.97
C ILE A 237 -1.00 0.38 -12.08
N LEU A 238 0.07 0.81 -12.78
CA LEU A 238 -0.04 1.78 -13.85
C LEU A 238 -0.86 1.26 -15.05
N ALA A 239 -0.76 -0.02 -15.36
CA ALA A 239 -1.64 -0.65 -16.35
C ALA A 239 -3.12 -0.59 -15.93
N ALA A 240 -3.43 -0.77 -14.65
CA ALA A 240 -4.80 -0.65 -14.13
C ALA A 240 -5.31 0.81 -14.17
N VAL A 241 -4.44 1.79 -13.90
CA VAL A 241 -4.77 3.22 -14.07
C VAL A 241 -5.12 3.53 -15.52
N ARG A 242 -4.30 3.06 -16.48
CA ARG A 242 -4.59 3.22 -17.93
C ARG A 242 -5.90 2.58 -18.34
N ALA A 243 -6.19 1.39 -17.84
CA ALA A 243 -7.43 0.67 -18.11
C ALA A 243 -8.64 1.21 -17.32
N ASN A 244 -8.45 2.23 -16.50
CA ASN A 244 -9.46 2.78 -15.60
C ASN A 244 -10.15 1.69 -14.75
N SER A 245 -9.37 0.71 -14.30
CA SER A 245 -9.87 -0.44 -13.54
C SER A 245 -10.33 -0.03 -12.16
N ARG A 246 -11.51 -0.49 -11.72
CA ARG A 246 -12.01 -0.24 -10.35
C ARG A 246 -11.09 -0.86 -9.31
N ARG A 247 -10.48 -2.00 -9.63
CA ARG A 247 -9.69 -2.83 -8.73
C ARG A 247 -8.57 -3.54 -9.49
N VAL A 248 -7.40 -3.67 -8.86
CA VAL A 248 -6.30 -4.48 -9.38
C VAL A 248 -5.74 -5.42 -8.30
N LEU A 249 -5.56 -6.67 -8.70
CA LEU A 249 -4.91 -7.72 -7.91
C LEU A 249 -3.46 -7.83 -8.39
N VAL A 250 -2.50 -7.51 -7.50
CA VAL A 250 -1.09 -7.46 -7.84
C VAL A 250 -0.37 -8.72 -7.36
N GLY A 251 0.10 -9.49 -8.32
CA GLY A 251 0.75 -10.78 -8.10
C GLY A 251 -0.18 -11.98 -8.27
N PRO A 252 0.39 -13.18 -8.53
CA PRO A 252 -0.40 -14.39 -8.74
C PRO A 252 -1.11 -14.89 -7.48
N ASP A 253 -0.51 -14.69 -6.32
CA ASP A 253 -1.06 -15.00 -5.01
C ASP A 253 -2.29 -14.13 -4.68
N ALA A 254 -2.29 -12.85 -5.09
CA ALA A 254 -3.45 -12.00 -4.94
C ALA A 254 -4.67 -12.54 -5.69
N LYS A 255 -4.47 -13.06 -6.89
CA LYS A 255 -5.54 -13.67 -7.68
C LYS A 255 -6.10 -14.94 -7.01
N ALA A 256 -5.22 -15.78 -6.46
CA ALA A 256 -5.64 -16.99 -5.74
C ALA A 256 -6.42 -16.64 -4.46
N ILE A 257 -5.97 -15.62 -3.72
CA ILE A 257 -6.66 -15.15 -2.51
C ILE A 257 -8.01 -14.50 -2.83
N ASP A 258 -8.13 -13.77 -3.96
CA ASP A 258 -9.42 -13.22 -4.39
C ASP A 258 -10.44 -14.34 -4.68
N VAL A 259 -10.02 -15.41 -5.31
CA VAL A 259 -10.89 -16.59 -5.52
C VAL A 259 -11.30 -17.20 -4.16
N LEU A 260 -10.35 -17.36 -3.25
CA LEU A 260 -10.61 -17.87 -1.90
C LEU A 260 -11.60 -16.98 -1.13
N SER A 261 -11.51 -15.65 -1.28
CA SER A 261 -12.39 -14.69 -0.61
C SER A 261 -13.86 -14.77 -1.04
N ARG A 262 -14.14 -15.41 -2.19
CA ARG A 262 -15.49 -15.61 -2.72
C ARG A 262 -16.17 -16.87 -2.18
N LEU A 263 -15.41 -17.76 -1.50
CA LEU A 263 -15.99 -18.90 -0.80
C LEU A 263 -16.71 -18.41 0.47
N PRO A 264 -17.72 -19.17 0.96
CA PRO A 264 -18.34 -18.84 2.24
C PRO A 264 -17.29 -18.63 3.33
N ALA A 265 -17.42 -17.57 4.13
CA ALA A 265 -16.41 -17.17 5.10
C ALA A 265 -15.96 -18.30 6.05
N GLY A 266 -16.88 -19.17 6.46
CA GLY A 266 -16.59 -20.34 7.30
C GLY A 266 -15.64 -21.35 6.66
N VAL A 267 -15.53 -21.40 5.33
CA VAL A 267 -14.64 -22.35 4.62
C VAL A 267 -13.20 -21.90 4.74
N TYR A 268 -12.87 -20.68 4.30
CA TYR A 268 -11.48 -20.22 4.36
C TYR A 268 -10.98 -20.05 5.81
N GLN A 269 -11.85 -19.63 6.73
CA GLN A 269 -11.51 -19.51 8.15
C GLN A 269 -11.14 -20.85 8.77
N ARG A 270 -11.90 -21.93 8.51
CA ARG A 270 -11.57 -23.28 8.98
C ARG A 270 -10.25 -23.79 8.41
N LEU A 271 -9.96 -23.50 7.12
CA LEU A 271 -8.68 -23.84 6.51
C LEU A 271 -7.52 -23.12 7.22
N LEU A 272 -7.68 -21.82 7.52
CA LEU A 272 -6.68 -21.04 8.26
C LEU A 272 -6.49 -21.57 9.67
N VAL A 273 -7.57 -21.86 10.42
CA VAL A 273 -7.50 -22.46 11.77
C VAL A 273 -6.71 -23.77 11.72
N THR A 274 -7.01 -24.65 10.77
CA THR A 274 -6.31 -25.92 10.63
C THR A 274 -4.81 -25.73 10.33
N ALA A 275 -4.47 -24.77 9.47
CA ALA A 275 -3.09 -24.45 9.15
C ALA A 275 -2.31 -23.90 10.36
N VAL A 276 -2.94 -23.01 11.16
CA VAL A 276 -2.35 -22.45 12.36
C VAL A 276 -2.14 -23.52 13.44
N ARG A 277 -3.14 -24.38 13.68
CA ARG A 277 -3.03 -25.49 14.66
C ARG A 277 -1.89 -26.45 14.32
N ARG A 278 -1.77 -26.87 13.05
CA ARG A 278 -0.67 -27.74 12.60
C ARG A 278 0.71 -27.11 12.78
N ARG A 279 0.83 -25.78 12.68
CA ARG A 279 2.10 -25.07 12.92
C ARG A 279 2.45 -25.05 14.41
N ARG A 280 1.48 -24.77 15.29
CA ARG A 280 1.69 -24.78 16.75
C ARG A 280 2.20 -26.14 17.25
N THR A 281 1.62 -27.23 16.78
CA THR A 281 2.06 -28.59 17.15
C THR A 281 3.46 -28.92 16.69
N ARG A 282 3.90 -28.38 15.53
CA ARG A 282 5.27 -28.60 15.04
C ARG A 282 6.33 -27.78 15.78
N SER A 283 5.99 -26.57 16.25
CA SER A 283 6.94 -25.72 17.01
C SER A 283 7.08 -26.19 18.47
N GLN A 284 6.14 -26.96 18.99
CA GLN A 284 6.15 -27.52 20.35
C GLN A 284 6.69 -28.96 20.41
N ALA A 285 6.98 -29.59 19.27
CA ALA A 285 7.61 -30.90 19.27
C ALA A 285 9.05 -30.79 19.83
N PRO A 286 9.41 -31.53 20.89
CA PRO A 286 10.75 -31.49 21.44
C PRO A 286 11.75 -31.89 20.36
N SER A 287 12.82 -31.10 20.18
CA SER A 287 13.99 -31.51 19.42
C SER A 287 14.46 -32.84 20.00
N GLY A 288 14.32 -33.93 19.23
CA GLY A 288 14.74 -35.25 19.65
C GLY A 288 16.19 -35.24 20.18
N PRO A 289 16.54 -36.16 21.09
CA PRO A 289 17.88 -36.21 21.65
C PRO A 289 18.88 -36.33 20.49
N ALA A 290 19.90 -35.47 20.51
CA ALA A 290 21.06 -35.62 19.66
C ALA A 290 21.63 -37.00 19.90
N SER A 291 21.58 -37.88 18.91
CA SER A 291 22.28 -39.17 18.92
C SER A 291 23.75 -38.87 19.03
N GLY A 292 24.31 -39.23 20.21
CA GLY A 292 25.76 -39.20 20.48
C GLY A 292 26.57 -40.15 19.61
#